data_e681d02b7fd1c517b31c2dd0d3fb6358
#
_entry.id   e681d02b7fd1c517b31c2dd0d3fb6358
#
_cell.length_a   1.000
_cell.length_b   1.000
_cell.length_c   1.000
_cell.angle_alpha   90.00
_cell.angle_beta   90.00
_cell.angle_gamma   90.00
#
_symmetry.space_group_name_H-M   'P 1'
#
loop_
_entity.id
_entity.type
_entity.pdbx_description
1 polymer ?
#
loop_
_entity_poly.entity_id
_entity_poly.type
_entity_poly.pdbx_seq_one_letter_code
_entity_poly.pdbx_strand_id
1 'polypeptide(L)'
;MSLLAIGPAFAEDAADERAQWRTGTGVEVDYGVGLRARYVGVPRGVLEIFVDEASSGVAHPGLGLELIRRRGGLELIFGVEVESLSPDDGLWLDKGDTPPGQTPDLVEFEGMGWVTADVTLVWHTPVHDRVALRYGAGLGLGVVRGDLLRTDTDCSGSTTDTCTPVTGPEEGRRYRQEEDLPPVFPVVSALVGAQYRPLDELSINLEAGLRSVAYAGTSISYFF
;
A
#
# COMPACT_ATOMS: atom_id res chain seq x y z
N MET A 1 -56.47 28.36 8.98
CA MET A 1 -55.07 28.12 8.61
C MET A 1 -54.47 27.14 9.58
N SER A 2 -54.46 25.85 9.22
CA SER A 2 -53.89 24.79 10.04
C SER A 2 -52.44 24.58 9.60
N LEU A 3 -51.49 24.88 10.48
CA LEU A 3 -50.10 24.50 10.33
C LEU A 3 -50.00 22.98 10.59
N LEU A 4 -49.72 22.20 9.55
CA LEU A 4 -49.30 20.82 9.65
C LEU A 4 -47.91 20.81 10.34
N ALA A 5 -47.91 20.34 11.57
CA ALA A 5 -46.65 19.96 12.26
C ALA A 5 -46.13 18.71 11.58
N ILE A 6 -45.09 18.85 10.75
CA ILE A 6 -44.33 17.74 10.26
C ILE A 6 -43.50 17.23 11.44
N GLY A 7 -43.90 16.04 11.90
CA GLY A 7 -43.43 15.46 13.17
C GLY A 7 -41.97 14.97 13.12
N PRO A 8 -41.42 14.62 14.30
CA PRO A 8 -40.02 14.25 14.55
C PRO A 8 -39.61 12.84 14.03
N ALA A 9 -40.48 12.14 13.30
CA ALA A 9 -40.22 10.76 12.85
C ALA A 9 -38.95 10.58 12.00
N PHE A 10 -38.68 11.54 11.12
CA PHE A 10 -37.46 11.46 10.29
C PHE A 10 -36.16 11.68 11.05
N ALA A 11 -36.20 12.34 12.21
CA ALA A 11 -35.03 12.58 13.02
C ALA A 11 -34.68 11.37 13.91
N GLU A 12 -35.66 10.60 14.26
CA GLU A 12 -35.55 9.41 15.13
C GLU A 12 -34.96 8.23 14.32
N ASP A 13 -35.45 7.99 13.08
CA ASP A 13 -34.90 6.97 12.19
C ASP A 13 -33.44 7.24 11.85
N ALA A 14 -33.06 8.50 11.53
CA ALA A 14 -31.67 8.87 11.25
C ALA A 14 -30.76 8.79 12.48
N ALA A 15 -31.29 8.91 13.68
CA ALA A 15 -30.53 8.73 14.91
C ALA A 15 -30.31 7.24 15.23
N ASP A 16 -31.26 6.41 14.91
CA ASP A 16 -31.20 4.96 15.11
C ASP A 16 -30.27 4.30 14.09
N GLU A 17 -30.31 4.73 12.83
CA GLU A 17 -29.36 4.31 11.80
C GLU A 17 -27.90 4.69 12.15
N ARG A 18 -27.67 5.92 12.64
CA ARG A 18 -26.36 6.35 13.15
C ARG A 18 -25.92 5.58 14.41
N ALA A 19 -26.85 5.14 15.24
CA ALA A 19 -26.56 4.30 16.40
C ALA A 19 -26.11 2.89 15.95
N GLN A 20 -26.71 2.32 14.92
CA GLN A 20 -26.32 1.02 14.34
C GLN A 20 -24.89 1.02 13.83
N TRP A 21 -24.42 2.11 13.23
CA TRP A 21 -23.00 2.26 12.81
C TRP A 21 -22.04 2.29 14.02
N ARG A 22 -22.49 2.77 15.17
CA ARG A 22 -21.63 3.02 16.34
C ARG A 22 -21.45 1.84 17.27
N THR A 23 -22.46 1.04 17.47
CA THR A 23 -22.51 0.09 18.60
C THR A 23 -22.20 -1.35 18.22
N GLY A 24 -22.36 -1.74 16.96
CA GLY A 24 -22.12 -3.11 16.49
C GLY A 24 -22.87 -4.22 17.25
N THR A 25 -23.70 -3.83 18.22
CA THR A 25 -24.47 -4.76 19.05
C THR A 25 -25.87 -4.90 18.48
N GLY A 26 -26.22 -6.14 18.11
CA GLY A 26 -27.55 -6.45 17.57
C GLY A 26 -27.72 -6.25 16.07
N VAL A 27 -26.66 -5.84 15.37
CA VAL A 27 -26.65 -5.63 13.92
C VAL A 27 -26.38 -6.94 13.19
N GLU A 28 -27.08 -7.16 12.10
CA GLU A 28 -26.84 -8.25 11.16
C GLU A 28 -25.39 -8.23 10.65
N VAL A 29 -24.86 -9.40 10.36
CA VAL A 29 -23.52 -9.54 9.82
C VAL A 29 -23.62 -9.62 8.31
N ASP A 30 -23.07 -8.64 7.61
CA ASP A 30 -22.97 -8.63 6.17
C ASP A 30 -21.63 -9.21 5.72
N TYR A 31 -21.68 -9.94 4.64
CA TYR A 31 -20.48 -10.39 3.93
C TYR A 31 -20.37 -9.68 2.59
N GLY A 32 -19.15 -9.43 2.17
CA GLY A 32 -18.92 -8.72 0.93
C GLY A 32 -17.64 -9.16 0.23
N VAL A 33 -17.57 -8.84 -1.04
CA VAL A 33 -16.39 -9.01 -1.87
C VAL A 33 -16.02 -7.66 -2.47
N GLY A 34 -14.72 -7.42 -2.62
CA GLY A 34 -14.25 -6.13 -3.14
C GLY A 34 -13.08 -6.30 -4.09
N LEU A 35 -12.96 -5.28 -4.94
CA LEU A 35 -11.77 -5.02 -5.76
C LEU A 35 -11.11 -3.77 -5.22
N ARG A 36 -9.79 -3.80 -5.06
CA ARG A 36 -9.02 -2.64 -4.67
C ARG A 36 -7.92 -2.34 -5.67
N ALA A 37 -7.67 -1.06 -5.88
CA ALA A 37 -6.56 -0.54 -6.66
C ALA A 37 -5.81 0.47 -5.81
N ARG A 38 -4.49 0.30 -5.71
CA ARG A 38 -3.61 1.18 -4.93
C ARG A 38 -2.45 1.66 -5.78
N TYR A 39 -2.00 2.85 -5.46
CA TYR A 39 -0.73 3.36 -5.93
C TYR A 39 0.22 3.40 -4.75
N VAL A 40 1.22 2.57 -4.81
CA VAL A 40 2.17 2.32 -3.72
C VAL A 40 3.45 3.04 -4.05
N GLY A 41 4.07 3.70 -3.07
CA GLY A 41 5.30 4.44 -3.34
C GLY A 41 6.16 4.69 -2.13
N VAL A 42 7.47 4.66 -2.37
CA VAL A 42 8.49 5.11 -1.45
C VAL A 42 9.16 6.34 -2.05
N PRO A 43 8.95 7.54 -1.51
CA PRO A 43 9.66 8.72 -1.96
C PRO A 43 11.18 8.54 -1.82
N ARG A 44 11.96 9.06 -2.79
CA ARG A 44 13.43 9.00 -2.77
C ARG A 44 14.00 9.41 -1.43
N GLY A 45 13.55 10.52 -0.84
CA GLY A 45 14.03 10.99 0.45
C GLY A 45 13.79 10.06 1.63
N VAL A 46 12.85 9.09 1.50
CA VAL A 46 12.67 8.02 2.50
C VAL A 46 13.70 6.91 2.28
N LEU A 47 14.02 6.57 1.03
CA LEU A 47 15.08 5.62 0.70
C LEU A 47 16.44 6.15 1.18
N GLU A 48 16.72 7.45 1.02
CA GLU A 48 17.94 8.12 1.45
C GLU A 48 18.14 8.17 2.98
N ILE A 49 17.15 7.73 3.78
CA ILE A 49 17.37 7.46 5.21
C ILE A 49 18.26 6.21 5.39
N PHE A 50 18.15 5.25 4.49
CA PHE A 50 18.81 3.94 4.56
C PHE A 50 20.07 3.85 3.68
N VAL A 51 20.09 4.59 2.58
CA VAL A 51 21.21 4.66 1.62
C VAL A 51 21.63 6.13 1.49
N ASP A 52 22.88 6.39 1.10
CA ASP A 52 23.34 7.76 0.87
C ASP A 52 22.88 8.29 -0.49
N GLU A 53 22.77 7.41 -1.50
CA GLU A 53 22.25 7.78 -2.81
C GLU A 53 21.33 6.66 -3.36
N ALA A 54 20.12 7.04 -3.75
CA ALA A 54 19.17 6.21 -4.48
C ALA A 54 18.91 6.82 -5.87
N SER A 55 18.81 5.98 -6.90
CA SER A 55 18.62 6.46 -8.29
C SER A 55 17.27 7.19 -8.43
N SER A 56 16.20 6.67 -7.83
CA SER A 56 14.87 7.27 -7.89
C SER A 56 14.02 6.87 -6.68
N GLY A 57 12.83 7.48 -6.52
CA GLY A 57 11.77 6.91 -5.71
C GLY A 57 11.08 5.75 -6.43
N VAL A 58 10.33 4.96 -5.69
CA VAL A 58 9.55 3.83 -6.22
C VAL A 58 8.08 4.19 -6.17
N ALA A 59 7.35 4.01 -7.28
CA ALA A 59 5.92 4.25 -7.27
C ALA A 59 5.22 3.42 -8.36
N HIS A 60 4.39 2.46 -7.94
CA HIS A 60 3.76 1.48 -8.83
C HIS A 60 2.31 1.17 -8.43
N PRO A 61 1.48 0.75 -9.40
CA PRO A 61 0.13 0.30 -9.12
C PRO A 61 0.12 -1.10 -8.51
N GLY A 62 -0.85 -1.31 -7.61
CA GLY A 62 -1.23 -2.59 -7.06
C GLY A 62 -2.71 -2.87 -7.30
N LEU A 63 -3.06 -4.13 -7.47
CA LEU A 63 -4.43 -4.61 -7.62
C LEU A 63 -4.68 -5.77 -6.65
N GLY A 64 -5.85 -5.76 -6.01
CA GLY A 64 -6.20 -6.76 -5.01
C GLY A 64 -7.67 -7.11 -4.96
N LEU A 65 -7.91 -8.21 -4.27
CA LEU A 65 -9.24 -8.73 -3.92
C LEU A 65 -9.44 -8.65 -2.42
N GLU A 66 -10.66 -8.40 -2.00
CA GLU A 66 -11.06 -8.31 -0.60
C GLU A 66 -12.24 -9.24 -0.32
N LEU A 67 -12.17 -9.94 0.81
CA LEU A 67 -13.31 -10.59 1.45
C LEU A 67 -13.60 -9.80 2.73
N ILE A 68 -14.84 -9.36 2.87
CA ILE A 68 -15.20 -8.42 3.91
C ILE A 68 -16.28 -9.04 4.78
N ARG A 69 -16.10 -8.95 6.09
CA ARG A 69 -17.13 -9.22 7.08
C ARG A 69 -17.41 -7.94 7.84
N ARG A 70 -18.62 -7.43 7.69
CA ARG A 70 -19.08 -6.19 8.35
C ARG A 70 -20.03 -6.52 9.49
N ARG A 71 -19.88 -5.80 10.59
CA ARG A 71 -20.83 -5.79 11.69
C ARG A 71 -20.92 -4.38 12.28
N GLY A 72 -22.01 -3.70 12.00
CA GLY A 72 -22.16 -2.28 12.37
C GLY A 72 -21.05 -1.42 11.76
N GLY A 73 -20.44 -0.61 12.58
CA GLY A 73 -19.32 0.28 12.16
C GLY A 73 -17.95 -0.40 12.08
N LEU A 74 -17.87 -1.72 12.13
CA LEU A 74 -16.61 -2.47 12.09
C LEU A 74 -16.57 -3.42 10.89
N GLU A 75 -15.51 -3.35 10.10
CA GLU A 75 -15.19 -4.31 9.04
C GLU A 75 -13.92 -5.09 9.38
N LEU A 76 -13.98 -6.39 9.15
CA LEU A 76 -12.82 -7.27 9.08
C LEU A 76 -12.60 -7.62 7.61
N ILE A 77 -11.44 -7.24 7.09
CA ILE A 77 -11.10 -7.38 5.67
C ILE A 77 -9.95 -8.37 5.54
N PHE A 78 -10.14 -9.39 4.72
CA PHE A 78 -9.08 -10.28 4.25
C PHE A 78 -8.72 -9.85 2.83
N GLY A 79 -7.50 -9.39 2.63
CA GLY A 79 -7.02 -8.90 1.35
C GLY A 79 -5.93 -9.76 0.77
N VAL A 80 -5.94 -9.91 -0.56
CA VAL A 80 -4.81 -10.41 -1.35
C VAL A 80 -4.53 -9.39 -2.43
N GLU A 81 -3.26 -8.99 -2.58
CA GLU A 81 -2.87 -7.94 -3.52
C GLU A 81 -1.58 -8.31 -4.24
N VAL A 82 -1.51 -7.93 -5.50
CA VAL A 82 -0.32 -8.03 -6.35
C VAL A 82 0.13 -6.62 -6.66
N GLU A 83 1.37 -6.30 -6.35
CA GLU A 83 1.98 -5.00 -6.58
C GLU A 83 3.25 -5.19 -7.42
N SER A 84 3.39 -4.38 -8.45
CA SER A 84 4.65 -4.23 -9.16
C SER A 84 5.49 -3.23 -8.37
N LEU A 85 6.72 -3.58 -8.01
CA LEU A 85 7.59 -2.72 -7.23
C LEU A 85 9.01 -2.85 -7.79
N SER A 86 9.26 -2.17 -8.90
CA SER A 86 10.59 -2.11 -9.51
C SER A 86 11.08 -0.67 -9.44
N PRO A 87 12.05 -0.36 -8.57
CA PRO A 87 12.80 0.87 -8.68
C PRO A 87 13.43 0.99 -10.07
N ASP A 88 13.77 2.21 -10.48
CA ASP A 88 14.58 2.37 -11.68
C ASP A 88 16.00 1.82 -11.44
N ASP A 89 16.54 1.15 -12.45
CA ASP A 89 17.94 0.71 -12.44
C ASP A 89 18.86 1.89 -12.24
N GLY A 90 19.93 1.70 -11.46
CA GLY A 90 20.85 2.79 -11.22
C GLY A 90 21.93 2.49 -10.20
N LEU A 91 22.73 3.50 -9.92
CA LEU A 91 23.78 3.42 -8.93
C LEU A 91 23.19 3.63 -7.53
N TRP A 92 23.53 2.72 -6.63
CA TRP A 92 23.14 2.75 -5.23
C TRP A 92 24.38 2.79 -4.36
N LEU A 93 24.41 3.72 -3.41
CA LEU A 93 25.52 3.88 -2.48
C LEU A 93 25.03 3.58 -1.06
N ASP A 94 25.67 2.63 -0.41
CA ASP A 94 25.33 2.25 0.96
C ASP A 94 25.57 3.40 1.94
N LYS A 95 24.87 3.37 3.06
CA LYS A 95 24.91 4.44 4.06
C LYS A 95 26.28 4.57 4.71
N GLY A 96 26.88 5.74 4.55
CA GLY A 96 28.19 6.05 5.11
C GLY A 96 29.37 5.81 4.14
N ASP A 97 29.08 5.33 2.93
CA ASP A 97 30.10 5.06 1.93
C ASP A 97 30.47 6.33 1.14
N THR A 98 31.73 6.41 0.73
CA THR A 98 32.23 7.56 -0.02
C THR A 98 33.26 7.10 -1.09
N PRO A 99 33.02 7.37 -2.38
CA PRO A 99 34.02 7.10 -3.42
C PRO A 99 35.33 7.92 -3.19
N PRO A 100 36.49 7.42 -3.61
CA PRO A 100 36.75 6.14 -4.29
C PRO A 100 37.03 4.97 -3.34
N GLY A 101 36.98 5.16 -2.03
CA GLY A 101 37.27 4.12 -1.04
C GLY A 101 36.22 3.02 -0.97
N GLN A 102 34.96 3.40 -1.18
CA GLN A 102 33.79 2.52 -1.28
C GLN A 102 33.02 2.94 -2.52
N THR A 103 32.73 1.98 -3.37
CA THR A 103 32.12 2.23 -4.68
C THR A 103 30.62 1.96 -4.63
N PRO A 104 29.80 2.76 -5.33
CA PRO A 104 28.39 2.43 -5.49
C PRO A 104 28.28 1.17 -6.35
N ASP A 105 27.16 0.45 -6.18
CA ASP A 105 26.82 -0.67 -7.04
C ASP A 105 25.77 -0.29 -8.05
N LEU A 106 25.90 -0.80 -9.26
CA LEU A 106 24.80 -0.75 -10.21
C LEU A 106 23.82 -1.85 -9.85
N VAL A 107 22.61 -1.43 -9.45
CA VAL A 107 21.51 -2.33 -9.12
C VAL A 107 20.49 -2.32 -10.25
N GLU A 108 20.15 -3.50 -10.73
CA GLU A 108 19.16 -3.73 -11.79
C GLU A 108 18.04 -4.62 -11.22
N PHE A 109 16.77 -4.28 -11.50
CA PHE A 109 15.61 -4.97 -10.98
C PHE A 109 14.88 -5.69 -12.11
N GLU A 110 14.87 -7.04 -12.11
CA GLU A 110 14.21 -7.81 -13.14
C GLU A 110 12.88 -8.40 -12.64
N GLY A 111 11.75 -7.85 -13.12
CA GLY A 111 10.42 -8.36 -12.82
C GLY A 111 10.00 -8.23 -11.35
N MET A 112 10.60 -7.31 -10.60
CA MET A 112 10.34 -7.11 -9.19
C MET A 112 8.87 -6.78 -8.90
N GLY A 113 8.37 -7.40 -7.87
CA GLY A 113 7.04 -7.18 -7.33
C GLY A 113 6.81 -8.02 -6.09
N TRP A 114 5.67 -7.86 -5.50
CA TRP A 114 5.26 -8.70 -4.38
C TRP A 114 3.80 -9.12 -4.46
N VAL A 115 3.50 -10.22 -3.79
CA VAL A 115 2.13 -10.66 -3.49
C VAL A 115 1.97 -10.63 -2.00
N THR A 116 0.94 -9.96 -1.54
CA THR A 116 0.66 -9.82 -0.12
C THR A 116 -0.70 -10.41 0.23
N ALA A 117 -0.80 -10.95 1.44
CA ALA A 117 -2.04 -11.36 2.06
C ALA A 117 -2.14 -10.71 3.43
N ASP A 118 -3.24 -10.03 3.72
CA ASP A 118 -3.43 -9.28 4.96
C ASP A 118 -4.82 -9.42 5.57
N VAL A 119 -4.88 -9.16 6.87
CA VAL A 119 -6.10 -9.01 7.64
C VAL A 119 -6.10 -7.61 8.22
N THR A 120 -7.14 -6.84 7.91
CA THR A 120 -7.28 -5.45 8.34
C THR A 120 -8.60 -5.26 9.09
N LEU A 121 -8.53 -4.62 10.26
CA LEU A 121 -9.68 -4.12 11.02
C LEU A 121 -9.90 -2.66 10.66
N VAL A 122 -11.11 -2.33 10.23
CA VAL A 122 -11.49 -0.98 9.81
C VAL A 122 -12.72 -0.53 10.56
N TRP A 123 -12.60 0.64 11.18
CA TRP A 123 -13.70 1.33 11.85
C TRP A 123 -14.29 2.41 10.95
N HIS A 124 -15.59 2.59 11.04
CA HIS A 124 -16.34 3.61 10.33
C HIS A 124 -16.98 4.59 11.30
N THR A 125 -16.79 5.88 11.05
CA THR A 125 -17.49 6.96 11.75
C THR A 125 -18.36 7.69 10.74
N PRO A 126 -19.70 7.51 10.79
CA PRO A 126 -20.60 8.16 9.86
C PRO A 126 -20.54 9.69 10.05
N VAL A 127 -20.37 10.41 8.95
CA VAL A 127 -20.41 11.89 8.90
C VAL A 127 -21.66 12.37 8.17
N HIS A 128 -22.24 11.52 7.32
CA HIS A 128 -23.48 11.76 6.58
C HIS A 128 -24.16 10.40 6.32
N ASP A 129 -25.42 10.40 5.91
CA ASP A 129 -26.22 9.18 5.70
C ASP A 129 -25.55 8.15 4.76
N ARG A 130 -24.78 8.64 3.79
CA ARG A 130 -24.07 7.80 2.80
C ARG A 130 -22.56 7.94 2.84
N VAL A 131 -22.02 8.71 3.79
CA VAL A 131 -20.58 8.98 3.88
C VAL A 131 -20.08 8.73 5.28
N ALA A 132 -19.01 7.94 5.38
CA ALA A 132 -18.33 7.69 6.64
C ALA A 132 -16.83 7.96 6.50
N LEU A 133 -16.22 8.41 7.60
CA LEU A 133 -14.78 8.32 7.75
C LEU A 133 -14.39 6.88 8.02
N ARG A 134 -13.27 6.47 7.46
CA ARG A 134 -12.75 5.12 7.50
C ARG A 134 -11.32 5.16 8.05
N TYR A 135 -11.02 4.35 9.05
CA TYR A 135 -9.68 4.24 9.60
C TYR A 135 -9.44 2.86 10.17
N GLY A 136 -8.22 2.37 10.08
CA GLY A 136 -7.96 1.00 10.49
C GLY A 136 -6.49 0.64 10.53
N ALA A 137 -6.25 -0.59 10.97
CA ALA A 137 -4.92 -1.18 11.01
C ALA A 137 -4.98 -2.68 10.70
N GLY A 138 -3.91 -3.21 10.17
CA GLY A 138 -3.83 -4.60 9.75
C GLY A 138 -2.43 -5.17 9.81
N LEU A 139 -2.40 -6.50 9.69
CA LEU A 139 -1.19 -7.30 9.65
C LEU A 139 -1.29 -8.32 8.53
N GLY A 140 -0.16 -8.66 7.94
CA GLY A 140 -0.12 -9.61 6.85
C GLY A 140 1.29 -10.13 6.58
N LEU A 141 1.39 -10.85 5.48
CA LEU A 141 2.64 -11.38 4.96
C LEU A 141 2.73 -11.04 3.47
N GLY A 142 3.93 -10.76 3.02
CA GLY A 142 4.25 -10.54 1.63
C GLY A 142 5.29 -11.54 1.14
N VAL A 143 5.22 -11.88 -0.13
CA VAL A 143 6.21 -12.69 -0.84
C VAL A 143 6.78 -11.86 -1.97
N VAL A 144 8.10 -11.68 -1.98
CA VAL A 144 8.83 -10.98 -3.03
C VAL A 144 8.93 -11.88 -4.26
N ARG A 145 8.84 -11.29 -5.45
CA ARG A 145 9.06 -11.92 -6.75
C ARG A 145 10.05 -11.09 -7.56
N GLY A 146 10.73 -11.75 -8.50
CA GLY A 146 11.72 -11.13 -9.35
C GLY A 146 13.11 -11.21 -8.76
N ASP A 147 14.07 -10.73 -9.53
CA ASP A 147 15.49 -10.86 -9.24
C ASP A 147 16.11 -9.47 -9.05
N LEU A 148 17.03 -9.37 -8.09
CA LEU A 148 17.88 -8.23 -7.85
C LEU A 148 19.27 -8.57 -8.36
N LEU A 149 19.73 -7.83 -9.35
CA LEU A 149 21.06 -8.00 -9.92
C LEU A 149 21.94 -6.85 -9.51
N ARG A 150 23.08 -7.19 -8.92
CA ARG A 150 24.09 -6.24 -8.47
C ARG A 150 25.34 -6.37 -9.33
N THR A 151 25.90 -5.25 -9.73
CA THR A 151 27.17 -5.17 -10.45
C THR A 151 28.08 -4.17 -9.76
N ASP A 152 29.24 -4.64 -9.32
CA ASP A 152 30.27 -3.78 -8.74
C ASP A 152 30.67 -2.67 -9.73
N THR A 153 31.10 -1.52 -9.22
CA THR A 153 31.60 -0.43 -10.06
C THR A 153 33.01 -0.05 -9.71
N ASP A 154 33.70 0.50 -10.68
CA ASP A 154 35.01 1.12 -10.53
C ASP A 154 34.89 2.63 -10.68
N CYS A 155 35.38 3.40 -9.70
CA CYS A 155 35.31 4.86 -9.68
C CYS A 155 36.66 5.50 -9.90
N SER A 156 36.75 6.40 -10.87
CA SER A 156 37.95 7.18 -11.14
C SER A 156 38.04 8.49 -10.35
N GLY A 157 36.99 8.87 -9.66
CA GLY A 157 36.88 10.12 -8.88
C GLY A 157 36.11 9.94 -7.59
N SER A 158 35.79 11.06 -6.92
CA SER A 158 35.10 11.08 -5.63
C SER A 158 33.58 11.27 -5.74
N THR A 159 33.01 11.18 -6.93
CA THR A 159 31.60 11.34 -7.19
C THR A 159 31.08 10.13 -7.96
N THR A 160 29.84 9.77 -7.75
CA THR A 160 29.15 8.61 -8.38
C THR A 160 29.13 8.69 -9.90
N ASP A 161 29.10 9.90 -10.48
CA ASP A 161 29.18 10.14 -11.93
C ASP A 161 30.46 9.61 -12.59
N THR A 162 31.51 9.36 -11.80
CA THR A 162 32.79 8.85 -12.28
C THR A 162 32.93 7.34 -12.19
N CYS A 163 31.87 6.67 -11.76
CA CYS A 163 31.82 5.23 -11.55
C CYS A 163 31.28 4.51 -12.78
N THR A 164 31.93 3.43 -13.18
CA THR A 164 31.53 2.59 -14.30
C THR A 164 31.41 1.14 -13.88
N PRO A 165 30.36 0.41 -14.35
CA PRO A 165 30.20 -1.00 -14.01
C PRO A 165 31.39 -1.85 -14.46
N VAL A 166 31.82 -2.75 -13.59
CA VAL A 166 32.88 -3.71 -13.90
C VAL A 166 32.37 -4.70 -14.95
N THR A 167 33.18 -4.90 -15.99
CA THR A 167 32.86 -5.90 -17.02
C THR A 167 33.37 -7.28 -16.61
N GLY A 168 32.54 -8.30 -16.80
CA GLY A 168 32.90 -9.68 -16.52
C GLY A 168 33.91 -10.27 -17.50
N PRO A 169 34.28 -11.54 -17.30
CA PRO A 169 35.28 -12.23 -18.13
C PRO A 169 34.82 -12.42 -19.60
N GLU A 170 33.54 -12.25 -19.88
CA GLU A 170 33.01 -12.21 -21.24
C GLU A 170 33.06 -10.76 -21.75
N GLU A 171 33.81 -10.49 -22.81
CA GLU A 171 33.96 -9.14 -23.36
C GLU A 171 32.64 -8.42 -23.58
N GLY A 172 32.46 -7.26 -22.93
CA GLY A 172 31.30 -6.38 -23.08
C GLY A 172 30.09 -6.74 -22.27
N ARG A 173 30.13 -7.78 -21.43
CA ARG A 173 29.03 -8.10 -20.49
C ARG A 173 29.37 -7.62 -19.08
N ARG A 174 28.37 -7.02 -18.41
CA ARG A 174 28.48 -6.66 -16.99
C ARG A 174 28.56 -7.92 -16.14
N TYR A 175 29.36 -7.88 -15.09
CA TYR A 175 29.43 -8.96 -14.10
C TYR A 175 28.27 -8.81 -13.11
N ARG A 176 27.17 -9.48 -13.37
CA ARG A 176 25.97 -9.46 -12.54
C ARG A 176 26.02 -10.56 -11.48
N GLN A 177 25.75 -10.17 -10.25
CA GLN A 177 25.54 -11.11 -9.14
C GLN A 177 24.07 -11.04 -8.75
N GLU A 178 23.44 -12.19 -8.59
CA GLU A 178 22.07 -12.28 -8.08
C GLU A 178 22.10 -12.19 -6.55
N GLU A 179 21.33 -11.25 -5.99
CA GLU A 179 21.20 -11.08 -4.55
C GLU A 179 19.98 -11.82 -4.02
N ASP A 180 20.19 -12.64 -2.99
CA ASP A 180 19.12 -13.35 -2.31
C ASP A 180 18.24 -12.39 -1.49
N LEU A 181 17.04 -12.11 -1.98
CA LEU A 181 16.04 -11.34 -1.22
C LEU A 181 15.31 -12.24 -0.22
N PRO A 182 14.93 -11.72 0.97
CA PRO A 182 14.09 -12.47 1.89
C PRO A 182 12.77 -12.82 1.21
N PRO A 183 12.44 -14.11 1.03
CA PRO A 183 11.29 -14.51 0.25
C PRO A 183 9.95 -14.11 0.89
N VAL A 184 9.95 -13.90 2.20
CA VAL A 184 8.75 -13.54 2.97
C VAL A 184 9.07 -12.38 3.90
N PHE A 185 8.17 -11.40 3.95
CA PHE A 185 8.29 -10.25 4.86
C PHE A 185 6.95 -9.95 5.56
N PRO A 186 6.99 -9.40 6.79
CA PRO A 186 5.78 -8.97 7.49
C PRO A 186 5.22 -7.69 6.85
N VAL A 187 3.90 -7.63 6.75
CA VAL A 187 3.17 -6.44 6.32
C VAL A 187 2.43 -5.86 7.51
N VAL A 188 2.71 -4.61 7.82
CA VAL A 188 1.97 -3.83 8.83
C VAL A 188 1.28 -2.69 8.13
N SER A 189 -0.02 -2.53 8.35
CA SER A 189 -0.79 -1.50 7.68
C SER A 189 -1.55 -0.61 8.66
N ALA A 190 -1.68 0.66 8.27
CA ALA A 190 -2.57 1.62 8.88
C ALA A 190 -3.18 2.47 7.77
N LEU A 191 -4.48 2.73 7.86
CA LEU A 191 -5.21 3.46 6.84
C LEU A 191 -6.13 4.53 7.44
N VAL A 192 -6.37 5.54 6.65
CA VAL A 192 -7.40 6.55 6.83
C VAL A 192 -8.04 6.84 5.48
N GLY A 193 -9.34 7.12 5.47
CA GLY A 193 -10.03 7.38 4.22
C GLY A 193 -11.49 7.76 4.42
N ALA A 194 -12.21 7.73 3.31
CA ALA A 194 -13.64 7.96 3.26
C ALA A 194 -14.34 6.80 2.54
N GLN A 195 -15.50 6.43 3.02
CA GLN A 195 -16.42 5.50 2.37
C GLN A 195 -17.63 6.26 1.87
N TYR A 196 -18.02 6.00 0.63
CA TYR A 196 -19.28 6.43 0.06
C TYR A 196 -20.15 5.20 -0.29
N ARG A 197 -21.38 5.17 0.20
CA ARG A 197 -22.36 4.09 -0.05
C ARG A 197 -23.50 4.63 -0.91
N PRO A 198 -23.42 4.51 -2.24
CA PRO A 198 -24.52 4.91 -3.13
C PRO A 198 -25.76 4.02 -2.94
N LEU A 199 -25.55 2.75 -2.60
CA LEU A 199 -26.56 1.73 -2.29
C LEU A 199 -26.17 1.01 -1.00
N ASP A 200 -27.08 0.32 -0.35
CA ASP A 200 -26.79 -0.41 0.89
C ASP A 200 -25.82 -1.56 0.65
N GLU A 201 -25.89 -2.18 -0.52
CA GLU A 201 -25.02 -3.28 -0.94
C GLU A 201 -23.71 -2.83 -1.57
N LEU A 202 -23.57 -1.55 -1.93
CA LEU A 202 -22.40 -1.07 -2.67
C LEU A 202 -21.63 -0.02 -1.89
N SER A 203 -20.33 -0.20 -1.70
CA SER A 203 -19.45 0.82 -1.14
C SER A 203 -18.29 1.14 -2.08
N ILE A 204 -17.94 2.42 -2.11
CA ILE A 204 -16.77 2.95 -2.80
C ILE A 204 -15.92 3.60 -1.73
N ASN A 205 -14.66 3.19 -1.63
CA ASN A 205 -13.73 3.66 -0.63
C ASN A 205 -12.58 4.41 -1.30
N LEU A 206 -12.20 5.53 -0.70
CA LEU A 206 -10.96 6.25 -1.03
C LEU A 206 -10.10 6.25 0.23
N GLU A 207 -8.88 5.79 0.12
CA GLU A 207 -8.01 5.60 1.27
C GLU A 207 -6.56 5.97 0.97
N ALA A 208 -5.85 6.33 2.01
CA ALA A 208 -4.41 6.50 2.01
C ALA A 208 -3.84 5.95 3.33
N GLY A 209 -2.58 5.59 3.33
CA GLY A 209 -1.99 5.02 4.53
C GLY A 209 -0.56 4.54 4.34
N LEU A 210 -0.17 3.71 5.30
CA LEU A 210 1.09 2.99 5.29
C LEU A 210 0.78 1.49 5.25
N ARG A 211 1.50 0.75 4.42
CA ARG A 211 1.47 -0.71 4.33
C ARG A 211 2.87 -1.19 4.03
N SER A 212 3.70 -1.20 5.06
CA SER A 212 5.18 -1.23 4.95
C SER A 212 5.74 -0.05 4.14
N VAL A 213 5.03 0.43 3.15
CA VAL A 213 5.30 1.63 2.32
C VAL A 213 4.05 2.53 2.26
N ALA A 214 4.21 3.77 1.84
CA ALA A 214 3.08 4.68 1.68
C ALA A 214 2.22 4.29 0.48
N TYR A 215 0.91 4.45 0.60
CA TYR A 215 0.00 4.22 -0.51
C TYR A 215 -1.19 5.19 -0.50
N ALA A 216 -1.81 5.34 -1.66
CA ALA A 216 -3.14 5.89 -1.84
C ALA A 216 -3.92 4.99 -2.79
N GLY A 217 -5.22 4.84 -2.57
CA GLY A 217 -5.99 3.93 -3.39
C GLY A 217 -7.50 4.05 -3.24
N THR A 218 -8.18 3.19 -3.96
CA THR A 218 -9.63 3.07 -3.95
C THR A 218 -10.02 1.60 -3.93
N SER A 219 -11.16 1.30 -3.31
CA SER A 219 -11.80 -0.01 -3.46
C SER A 219 -13.29 0.13 -3.71
N ILE A 220 -13.85 -0.87 -4.37
CA ILE A 220 -15.27 -1.02 -4.61
C ILE A 220 -15.68 -2.37 -4.04
N SER A 221 -16.68 -2.38 -3.16
CA SER A 221 -17.11 -3.60 -2.47
C SER A 221 -18.61 -3.78 -2.59
N TYR A 222 -19.04 -5.01 -2.83
CA TYR A 222 -20.44 -5.44 -2.87
C TYR A 222 -20.74 -6.35 -1.68
N PHE A 223 -21.85 -6.07 -0.98
CA PHE A 223 -22.32 -6.77 0.21
C PHE A 223 -23.59 -7.55 -0.10
N PHE A 224 -23.75 -8.71 0.54
CA PHE A 224 -24.89 -9.62 0.37
C PHE A 224 -25.26 -10.30 1.69
#